data_eab107549c3d60c9bfc7441f81c8a8ca
#
_entry.id   eab107549c3d60c9bfc7441f81c8a8ca
#
_cell.length_a   1.000
_cell.length_b   1.000
_cell.length_c   1.000
_cell.angle_alpha   90.00
_cell.angle_beta   90.00
_cell.angle_gamma   90.00
#
_symmetry.space_group_name_H-M   'P 1'
#
loop_
_entity.id
_entity.type
_entity.pdbx_description
1 polymer ?
#
loop_
_entity_poly.entity_id
_entity_poly.type
_entity_poly.pdbx_seq_one_letter_code
_entity_poly.pdbx_strand_id
1 'polypeptide(L)'
;MKKMRKRIALFFALSLCVSVRPVLAKRMVSDFSEFKQLCESDTKETIELTSDIIVDEPVVIRGEKIIHGRGHNLVRSALHGKVYGGCLFLVQGKKCEWSCVTVSGSAGENTKSKIFGRLIEVRQGTLVIGKGCFLQDNVNETLAVNGGGAVEIGSGGVCIM
;
A
#
# COMPACT_ATOMS: atom_id res chain seq x y z
N MET A 1 -70.73 -12.76 -36.97
CA MET A 1 -69.24 -12.74 -36.99
C MET A 1 -68.74 -11.87 -35.90
N LYS A 2 -68.23 -12.44 -34.76
CA LYS A 2 -67.71 -11.68 -33.62
C LYS A 2 -66.20 -11.58 -33.78
N LYS A 3 -65.67 -10.34 -33.91
CA LYS A 3 -64.23 -10.05 -33.92
C LYS A 3 -63.71 -10.09 -32.49
N MET A 4 -62.87 -11.09 -32.16
CA MET A 4 -62.13 -11.16 -30.91
C MET A 4 -60.91 -10.20 -30.98
N ARG A 5 -60.94 -9.13 -30.18
CA ARG A 5 -59.79 -8.26 -30.01
C ARG A 5 -58.81 -8.90 -29.00
N LYS A 6 -57.66 -9.37 -29.49
CA LYS A 6 -56.56 -9.82 -28.63
C LYS A 6 -55.93 -8.59 -27.96
N ARG A 7 -56.01 -8.50 -26.63
CA ARG A 7 -55.27 -7.55 -25.84
C ARG A 7 -53.88 -8.12 -25.56
N ILE A 8 -52.86 -7.51 -26.16
CA ILE A 8 -51.45 -7.80 -25.87
C ILE A 8 -51.12 -7.00 -24.61
N ALA A 9 -50.94 -7.69 -23.50
CA ALA A 9 -50.39 -7.09 -22.27
C ALA A 9 -48.86 -7.03 -22.40
N LEU A 10 -48.36 -5.80 -22.57
CA LEU A 10 -46.92 -5.54 -22.59
C LEU A 10 -46.43 -5.48 -21.15
N PHE A 11 -45.80 -6.55 -20.66
CA PHE A 11 -45.10 -6.55 -19.36
C PHE A 11 -43.76 -5.81 -19.50
N PHE A 12 -43.70 -4.59 -19.06
CA PHE A 12 -42.43 -3.89 -18.80
C PHE A 12 -41.81 -4.50 -17.55
N ALA A 13 -40.88 -5.42 -17.70
CA ALA A 13 -39.98 -5.84 -16.66
C ALA A 13 -39.00 -4.70 -16.40
N LEU A 14 -39.25 -3.86 -15.40
CA LEU A 14 -38.28 -2.87 -14.90
C LEU A 14 -37.20 -3.63 -14.17
N SER A 15 -36.12 -3.97 -14.89
CA SER A 15 -34.92 -4.52 -14.28
C SER A 15 -34.23 -3.41 -13.48
N LEU A 16 -34.50 -3.36 -12.19
CA LEU A 16 -33.70 -2.54 -11.25
C LEU A 16 -32.31 -3.16 -11.18
N CYS A 17 -31.39 -2.69 -12.03
CA CYS A 17 -29.96 -2.90 -11.83
C CYS A 17 -29.54 -2.12 -10.58
N VAL A 18 -29.69 -2.72 -9.41
CA VAL A 18 -29.01 -2.27 -8.21
C VAL A 18 -27.53 -2.56 -8.42
N SER A 19 -26.78 -1.54 -8.81
CA SER A 19 -25.30 -1.61 -8.84
C SER A 19 -24.82 -1.71 -7.40
N VAL A 20 -24.76 -2.92 -6.90
CA VAL A 20 -24.06 -3.24 -5.65
C VAL A 20 -22.58 -2.96 -5.92
N ARG A 21 -22.12 -1.77 -5.51
CA ARG A 21 -20.68 -1.53 -5.48
C ARG A 21 -20.08 -2.52 -4.51
N PRO A 22 -19.16 -3.39 -4.93
CA PRO A 22 -18.53 -4.30 -4.01
C PRO A 22 -17.86 -3.46 -2.91
N VAL A 23 -18.34 -3.62 -1.68
CA VAL A 23 -17.62 -3.09 -0.51
C VAL A 23 -16.32 -3.83 -0.50
N LEU A 24 -15.21 -3.13 -0.75
CA LEU A 24 -13.89 -3.72 -0.74
C LEU A 24 -13.67 -4.30 0.65
N ALA A 25 -13.55 -5.63 0.73
CA ALA A 25 -13.33 -6.30 2.00
C ALA A 25 -11.99 -5.84 2.58
N LYS A 26 -11.99 -5.43 3.83
CA LYS A 26 -10.76 -5.15 4.56
C LYS A 26 -10.02 -6.45 4.81
N ARG A 27 -8.72 -6.46 4.53
CA ARG A 27 -7.81 -7.56 4.85
C ARG A 27 -7.09 -7.23 6.15
N MET A 28 -7.32 -8.04 7.17
CA MET A 28 -6.65 -7.92 8.47
C MET A 28 -5.34 -8.70 8.39
N VAL A 29 -4.21 -8.02 8.58
CA VAL A 29 -2.89 -8.59 8.31
C VAL A 29 -1.99 -8.47 9.53
N SER A 30 -1.33 -9.56 9.88
CA SER A 30 -0.40 -9.66 11.02
C SER A 30 0.98 -10.18 10.67
N ASP A 31 1.19 -10.67 9.44
CA ASP A 31 2.45 -11.22 9.01
C ASP A 31 2.97 -10.59 7.71
N PHE A 32 4.27 -10.70 7.50
CA PHE A 32 4.95 -10.07 6.37
C PHE A 32 4.59 -10.73 5.02
N SER A 33 4.43 -12.02 4.98
CA SER A 33 4.17 -12.75 3.72
C SER A 33 2.82 -12.34 3.13
N GLU A 34 1.76 -12.33 3.94
CA GLU A 34 0.44 -11.87 3.51
C GLU A 34 0.45 -10.39 3.14
N PHE A 35 1.10 -9.54 3.97
CA PHE A 35 1.24 -8.11 3.69
C PHE A 35 1.90 -7.86 2.33
N LYS A 36 3.03 -8.54 2.06
CA LYS A 36 3.75 -8.43 0.80
C LYS A 36 2.89 -8.88 -0.37
N GLN A 37 2.26 -10.04 -0.28
CA GLN A 37 1.39 -10.55 -1.33
C GLN A 37 0.27 -9.59 -1.70
N LEU A 38 -0.39 -8.99 -0.71
CA LEU A 38 -1.45 -8.00 -0.94
C LEU A 38 -0.92 -6.71 -1.57
N CYS A 39 0.21 -6.21 -1.09
CA CYS A 39 0.85 -5.02 -1.66
C CYS A 39 1.26 -5.22 -3.12
N GLU A 40 1.80 -6.38 -3.46
CA GLU A 40 2.32 -6.69 -4.80
C GLU A 40 1.25 -7.11 -5.81
N SER A 41 0.01 -7.35 -5.38
CA SER A 41 -1.10 -7.63 -6.27
C SER A 41 -1.48 -6.39 -7.09
N ASP A 42 -1.95 -6.58 -8.32
CA ASP A 42 -2.43 -5.48 -9.17
C ASP A 42 -3.87 -5.04 -8.82
N THR A 43 -4.51 -5.70 -7.87
CA THR A 43 -5.86 -5.43 -7.42
C THR A 43 -5.94 -4.22 -6.49
N LYS A 44 -7.14 -3.70 -6.30
CA LYS A 44 -7.42 -2.72 -5.25
C LYS A 44 -7.61 -3.45 -3.93
N GLU A 45 -6.81 -3.11 -2.92
CA GLU A 45 -6.87 -3.73 -1.60
C GLU A 45 -6.99 -2.67 -0.49
N THR A 46 -7.75 -3.01 0.55
CA THR A 46 -7.73 -2.29 1.81
C THR A 46 -7.11 -3.19 2.87
N ILE A 47 -5.92 -2.82 3.33
CA ILE A 47 -5.09 -3.58 4.26
C ILE A 47 -5.15 -2.88 5.62
N GLU A 48 -5.44 -3.64 6.67
CA GLU A 48 -5.48 -3.15 8.03
C GLU A 48 -4.51 -3.97 8.88
N LEU A 49 -3.49 -3.31 9.45
CA LEU A 49 -2.51 -4.00 10.27
C LEU A 49 -3.12 -4.35 11.63
N THR A 50 -2.81 -5.55 12.12
CA THR A 50 -3.23 -6.04 13.44
C THR A 50 -2.07 -6.30 14.38
N SER A 51 -0.85 -6.18 13.87
CA SER A 51 0.41 -6.25 14.62
C SER A 51 1.49 -5.45 13.92
N ASP A 52 2.61 -5.23 14.59
CA ASP A 52 3.82 -4.77 13.96
C ASP A 52 4.34 -5.82 12.98
N ILE A 53 4.84 -5.37 11.81
CA ILE A 53 5.37 -6.25 10.78
C ILE A 53 6.84 -5.93 10.55
N ILE A 54 7.67 -6.98 10.65
CA ILE A 54 9.06 -6.91 10.25
C ILE A 54 9.14 -7.13 8.74
N VAL A 55 9.66 -6.15 8.05
CA VAL A 55 9.78 -6.15 6.58
C VAL A 55 11.16 -6.70 6.21
N ASP A 56 11.21 -7.95 5.77
CA ASP A 56 12.45 -8.70 5.55
C ASP A 56 13.10 -8.42 4.20
N GLU A 57 12.35 -7.89 3.26
CA GLU A 57 12.82 -7.56 1.91
C GLU A 57 12.00 -6.42 1.30
N PRO A 58 12.47 -5.77 0.22
CA PRO A 58 11.72 -4.72 -0.44
C PRO A 58 10.32 -5.17 -0.90
N VAL A 59 9.33 -4.29 -0.70
CA VAL A 59 7.94 -4.53 -1.10
C VAL A 59 7.58 -3.61 -2.25
N VAL A 60 7.10 -4.17 -3.36
CA VAL A 60 6.59 -3.41 -4.50
C VAL A 60 5.09 -3.20 -4.34
N ILE A 61 4.67 -1.95 -4.17
CA ILE A 61 3.26 -1.61 -4.05
C ILE A 61 2.68 -1.38 -5.44
N ARG A 62 1.77 -2.26 -5.85
CA ARG A 62 1.10 -2.23 -7.16
C ARG A 62 -0.39 -1.96 -7.00
N GLY A 63 -1.08 -1.75 -8.12
CA GLY A 63 -2.53 -1.51 -8.14
C GLY A 63 -2.93 -0.25 -7.37
N GLU A 64 -4.00 -0.35 -6.60
CA GLU A 64 -4.48 0.70 -5.69
C GLU A 64 -4.54 0.14 -4.27
N LYS A 65 -3.85 0.77 -3.32
CA LYS A 65 -3.75 0.29 -1.94
C LYS A 65 -4.19 1.35 -0.94
N ILE A 66 -4.95 0.91 0.05
CA ILE A 66 -5.27 1.70 1.25
C ILE A 66 -4.74 0.92 2.44
N ILE A 67 -3.75 1.49 3.15
CA ILE A 67 -3.09 0.84 4.27
C ILE A 67 -3.40 1.61 5.54
N HIS A 68 -4.13 0.96 6.44
CA HIS A 68 -4.44 1.46 7.78
C HIS A 68 -3.54 0.77 8.80
N GLY A 69 -2.56 1.49 9.33
CA GLY A 69 -1.61 0.93 10.30
C GLY A 69 -2.19 0.69 11.69
N ARG A 70 -3.28 1.39 12.08
CA ARG A 70 -3.88 1.33 13.43
C ARG A 70 -2.90 1.62 14.57
N GLY A 71 -1.82 2.32 14.29
CA GLY A 71 -0.73 2.60 15.22
C GLY A 71 0.38 1.56 15.22
N HIS A 72 0.27 0.51 14.39
CA HIS A 72 1.32 -0.49 14.24
C HIS A 72 2.46 0.00 13.36
N ASN A 73 3.59 -0.70 13.45
CA ASN A 73 4.83 -0.36 12.80
C ASN A 73 5.14 -1.32 11.65
N LEU A 74 5.70 -0.76 10.57
CA LEU A 74 6.38 -1.48 9.51
C LEU A 74 7.87 -1.24 9.68
N VAL A 75 8.61 -2.24 10.12
CA VAL A 75 10.00 -2.09 10.56
C VAL A 75 10.93 -2.85 9.62
N ARG A 76 11.97 -2.17 9.11
CA ARG A 76 13.00 -2.81 8.31
C ARG A 76 13.70 -3.90 9.13
N SER A 77 13.78 -5.10 8.59
CA SER A 77 14.49 -6.21 9.23
C SER A 77 16.00 -5.97 9.28
N ALA A 78 16.60 -6.35 10.40
CA ALA A 78 18.05 -6.45 10.56
C ALA A 78 18.53 -7.91 10.49
N LEU A 79 17.69 -8.83 9.99
CA LEU A 79 18.00 -10.24 9.97
C LEU A 79 19.30 -10.52 9.18
N HIS A 80 20.17 -11.28 9.83
CA HIS A 80 21.44 -11.79 9.27
C HIS A 80 22.57 -10.76 9.04
N GLY A 81 22.49 -9.56 9.65
CA GLY A 81 23.57 -8.56 9.52
C GLY A 81 23.75 -8.04 8.07
N LYS A 82 22.86 -8.41 7.17
CA LYS A 82 22.79 -7.90 5.81
C LYS A 82 21.55 -7.05 5.68
N VAL A 83 21.75 -5.77 5.83
CA VAL A 83 20.71 -4.81 5.46
C VAL A 83 20.71 -4.76 3.94
N TYR A 84 19.57 -5.10 3.32
CA TYR A 84 19.45 -4.97 1.88
C TYR A 84 19.49 -3.50 1.49
N GLY A 85 20.28 -3.17 0.48
CA GLY A 85 20.33 -1.84 -0.12
C GLY A 85 19.05 -1.53 -0.87
N GLY A 86 18.70 -0.26 -0.96
CA GLY A 86 17.52 0.20 -1.69
C GLY A 86 16.35 0.63 -0.79
N CYS A 87 15.19 0.83 -1.40
CA CYS A 87 14.00 1.26 -0.68
C CYS A 87 13.32 0.10 0.06
N LEU A 88 12.64 0.42 1.17
CA LEU A 88 11.80 -0.54 1.87
C LEU A 88 10.49 -0.77 1.09
N PHE A 89 9.91 0.31 0.59
CA PHE A 89 8.69 0.29 -0.23
C PHE A 89 8.91 1.00 -1.56
N LEU A 90 8.58 0.31 -2.64
CA LEU A 90 8.62 0.84 -3.99
C LEU A 90 7.19 1.02 -4.51
N VAL A 91 6.71 2.25 -4.61
CA VAL A 91 5.37 2.56 -5.14
C VAL A 91 5.43 2.63 -6.66
N GLN A 92 4.74 1.71 -7.32
CA GLN A 92 4.57 1.62 -8.78
C GLN A 92 3.10 1.52 -9.18
N GLY A 93 2.19 1.51 -8.21
CA GLY A 93 0.75 1.43 -8.43
C GLY A 93 0.12 2.79 -8.75
N LYS A 94 -1.18 2.76 -9.04
CA LYS A 94 -1.94 3.99 -9.36
C LYS A 94 -2.02 4.94 -8.16
N LYS A 95 -2.32 4.40 -7.00
CA LYS A 95 -2.47 5.16 -5.76
C LYS A 95 -2.20 4.27 -4.55
N CYS A 96 -1.46 4.81 -3.59
CA CYS A 96 -1.26 4.20 -2.30
C CYS A 96 -1.56 5.23 -1.21
N GLU A 97 -2.51 4.94 -0.33
CA GLU A 97 -2.88 5.78 0.80
C GLU A 97 -2.49 5.11 2.11
N TRP A 98 -1.80 5.83 2.97
CA TRP A 98 -1.37 5.36 4.27
C TRP A 98 -2.00 6.21 5.37
N SER A 99 -2.40 5.57 6.46
CA SER A 99 -2.89 6.25 7.66
C SER A 99 -2.54 5.48 8.92
N CYS A 100 -2.22 6.21 10.00
CA CYS A 100 -1.94 5.66 11.32
C CYS A 100 -0.91 4.53 11.30
N VAL A 101 0.18 4.68 10.54
CA VAL A 101 1.26 3.71 10.39
C VAL A 101 2.61 4.37 10.63
N THR A 102 3.49 3.70 11.36
CA THR A 102 4.89 4.10 11.48
C THR A 102 5.75 3.23 10.56
N VAL A 103 6.57 3.86 9.73
CA VAL A 103 7.58 3.17 8.92
C VAL A 103 8.95 3.49 9.50
N SER A 104 9.63 2.47 9.99
CA SER A 104 10.94 2.60 10.63
C SER A 104 12.04 1.92 9.81
N GLY A 105 13.12 2.63 9.59
CA GLY A 105 14.31 2.12 8.93
C GLY A 105 15.22 1.27 9.83
N SER A 106 14.94 1.24 11.12
CA SER A 106 15.76 0.55 12.13
C SER A 106 15.02 -0.59 12.79
N ALA A 107 15.63 -1.75 12.84
CA ALA A 107 15.11 -2.93 13.52
C ALA A 107 15.55 -3.04 14.99
N GLY A 108 16.00 -1.96 15.63
CA GLY A 108 16.39 -1.95 17.04
C GLY A 108 17.80 -1.43 17.32
N GLU A 109 18.13 -1.27 18.59
CA GLU A 109 19.28 -0.52 19.11
C GLU A 109 20.68 -1.08 18.76
N ASN A 110 20.77 -2.28 18.19
CA ASN A 110 22.05 -2.97 17.98
C ASN A 110 22.56 -2.96 16.54
N THR A 111 21.92 -2.27 15.62
CA THR A 111 22.41 -2.20 14.26
C THR A 111 23.53 -1.16 14.14
N LYS A 112 24.77 -1.59 14.48
CA LYS A 112 26.00 -0.90 14.05
C LYS A 112 26.18 -0.98 12.53
N SER A 113 25.28 -1.62 11.83
CA SER A 113 25.28 -1.73 10.39
C SER A 113 24.65 -0.46 9.82
N LYS A 114 25.45 0.31 9.12
CA LYS A 114 25.01 1.47 8.35
C LYS A 114 23.93 1.01 7.36
N ILE A 115 22.69 1.45 7.56
CA ILE A 115 21.58 1.09 6.72
C ILE A 115 21.57 2.05 5.54
N PHE A 116 21.76 1.50 4.35
CA PHE A 116 21.78 2.25 3.13
C PHE A 116 20.45 2.07 2.39
N GLY A 117 19.71 3.14 2.23
CA GLY A 117 18.49 3.12 1.43
C GLY A 117 17.38 4.00 1.95
N ARG A 118 16.39 4.19 1.12
CA ARG A 118 15.21 4.99 1.42
C ARG A 118 14.17 4.15 2.14
N LEU A 119 13.25 4.79 2.86
CA LEU A 119 12.05 4.08 3.33
C LEU A 119 11.10 3.86 2.16
N ILE A 120 10.85 4.91 1.38
CA ILE A 120 9.87 4.85 0.30
C ILE A 120 10.45 5.48 -0.96
N GLU A 121 10.27 4.81 -2.08
CA GLU A 121 10.53 5.34 -3.42
C GLU A 121 9.22 5.35 -4.21
N VAL A 122 8.82 6.50 -4.75
CA VAL A 122 7.62 6.63 -5.58
C VAL A 122 8.06 6.80 -7.02
N ARG A 123 8.06 5.72 -7.81
CA ARG A 123 8.44 5.76 -9.23
C ARG A 123 7.29 6.15 -10.13
N GLN A 124 6.09 5.66 -9.81
CA GLN A 124 4.89 5.93 -10.59
C GLN A 124 3.69 6.04 -9.66
N GLY A 125 2.68 6.83 -10.08
CA GLY A 125 1.43 6.99 -9.36
C GLY A 125 1.55 7.93 -8.16
N THR A 126 0.65 7.78 -7.21
CA THR A 126 0.49 8.70 -6.09
C THR A 126 0.61 7.99 -4.76
N LEU A 127 1.51 8.46 -3.91
CA LEU A 127 1.54 8.12 -2.48
C LEU A 127 0.86 9.24 -1.70
N VAL A 128 -0.11 8.88 -0.86
CA VAL A 128 -0.72 9.79 0.11
C VAL A 128 -0.32 9.35 1.51
N ILE A 129 0.39 10.20 2.22
CA ILE A 129 0.77 9.99 3.63
C ILE A 129 -0.24 10.78 4.47
N GLY A 130 -1.22 10.08 5.01
CA GLY A 130 -2.31 10.65 5.77
C GLY A 130 -1.99 10.85 7.25
N LYS A 131 -3.02 11.21 7.99
CA LYS A 131 -2.92 11.50 9.42
C LYS A 131 -2.37 10.32 10.22
N GLY A 132 -1.49 10.60 11.18
CA GLY A 132 -0.93 9.63 12.11
C GLY A 132 0.12 8.71 11.49
N CYS A 133 0.67 9.09 10.33
CA CYS A 133 1.82 8.40 9.76
C CYS A 133 3.14 9.02 10.25
N PHE A 134 4.11 8.16 10.53
CA PHE A 134 5.46 8.56 10.92
C PHE A 134 6.47 7.82 10.05
N LEU A 135 7.49 8.55 9.58
CA LEU A 135 8.65 7.99 8.89
C LEU A 135 9.86 8.30 9.76
N GLN A 136 10.49 7.27 10.30
CA GLN A 136 11.53 7.45 11.31
C GLN A 136 12.70 6.49 11.16
N ASP A 137 13.77 6.77 11.88
CA ASP A 137 14.94 5.92 12.07
C ASP A 137 15.61 5.49 10.75
N ASN A 138 15.49 6.32 9.71
CA ASN A 138 16.17 6.03 8.46
C ASN A 138 17.54 6.69 8.42
N VAL A 139 18.55 5.87 8.22
CA VAL A 139 19.93 6.33 7.96
C VAL A 139 20.27 6.03 6.52
N ASN A 140 20.54 7.07 5.75
CA ASN A 140 21.05 6.94 4.38
C ASN A 140 22.47 7.51 4.34
N GLU A 141 23.47 6.64 4.40
CA GLU A 141 24.89 7.01 4.34
C GLU A 141 25.50 6.87 2.94
N THR A 142 24.68 6.62 1.91
CA THR A 142 25.21 6.59 0.56
C THR A 142 25.61 7.99 0.14
N LEU A 143 26.87 8.17 -0.20
CA LEU A 143 27.39 9.36 -0.88
C LEU A 143 26.85 9.54 -2.30
N ALA A 144 25.91 8.70 -2.73
CA ALA A 144 25.25 8.81 -4.02
C ALA A 144 24.34 10.04 -4.00
N VAL A 145 24.68 10.94 -4.84
CA VAL A 145 24.41 12.39 -4.90
C VAL A 145 22.93 12.77 -5.03
N ASN A 146 21.98 11.84 -5.12
CA ASN A 146 20.61 12.15 -5.52
C ASN A 146 19.51 11.35 -4.78
N GLY A 147 19.58 11.14 -3.49
CA GLY A 147 18.52 10.39 -2.80
C GLY A 147 18.00 11.06 -1.53
N GLY A 148 16.67 11.22 -1.43
CA GLY A 148 16.01 11.62 -0.20
C GLY A 148 16.28 10.63 0.94
N GLY A 149 16.36 11.12 2.18
CA GLY A 149 16.61 10.27 3.34
C GLY A 149 15.47 9.30 3.61
N ALA A 150 14.24 9.76 3.60
CA ALA A 150 13.06 8.94 3.89
C ALA A 150 12.23 8.64 2.63
N VAL A 151 11.91 9.65 1.84
CA VAL A 151 11.07 9.51 0.64
C VAL A 151 11.82 10.07 -0.56
N GLU A 152 11.83 9.30 -1.65
CA GLU A 152 12.26 9.76 -2.96
C GLU A 152 11.11 9.71 -3.95
N ILE A 153 10.98 10.73 -4.78
CA ILE A 153 9.95 10.83 -5.80
C ILE A 153 10.65 10.85 -7.16
N GLY A 154 10.41 9.79 -7.94
CA GLY A 154 10.87 9.69 -9.32
C GLY A 154 10.01 10.53 -10.28
N SER A 155 10.39 10.57 -11.55
CA SER A 155 9.79 11.41 -12.58
C SER A 155 8.30 11.16 -12.84
N GLY A 156 7.79 9.98 -12.53
CA GLY A 156 6.37 9.61 -12.69
C GLY A 156 5.59 9.54 -11.38
N GLY A 157 6.21 9.91 -10.27
CA GLY A 157 5.64 9.81 -8.93
C GLY A 157 5.08 11.13 -8.40
N VAL A 158 4.10 11.03 -7.50
CA VAL A 158 3.54 12.13 -6.73
C VAL A 158 3.47 11.73 -5.27
N CYS A 159 3.86 12.61 -4.35
CA CYS A 159 3.66 12.42 -2.92
C CYS A 159 2.84 13.56 -2.35
N ILE A 160 1.82 13.22 -1.58
CA ILE A 160 0.93 14.16 -0.87
C ILE A 160 1.03 13.86 0.63
N MET A 161 1.32 14.87 1.42
CA MET A 161 1.44 14.81 2.88
C MET A 161 0.52 15.81 3.55
#